data_20233228d5cb71ddf5a697472f4ac8d5
#
_entry.id   20233228d5cb71ddf5a697472f4ac8d5
#
_cell.length_a   1.000
_cell.length_b   1.000
_cell.length_c   1.000
_cell.angle_alpha   90.00
_cell.angle_beta   90.00
_cell.angle_gamma   90.00
#
_symmetry.space_group_name_H-M   'P 1'
#
loop_
_entity.id
_entity.type
_entity.pdbx_description
1 polymer ?
#
loop_
_entity_poly.entity_id
_entity_poly.type
_entity_poly.pdbx_seq_one_letter_code
_entity_poly.pdbx_strand_id
1 'polypeptide(L)'
;MENTIYGLFQETVNKYRNNVAIIENKRTMTFGELSDMVDMIADSFPAHTKSVGIVMRHRAEMIASILAVLKTGAMYVPAEPTFPTGRIHYMMDEAEGDFVLTEMQFASKLDQHKQIYSDCSICTAAPGSSTRIYKQKPEDLAYVLYTSGTTGRPKGVSVTNRNVCHYVRAFEN
;
A
#
# COMPACT_ATOMS: atom_id res chain seq x y z
N MET A 1 21.49 -7.44 -3.11
CA MET A 1 20.28 -6.84 -3.73
C MET A 1 19.07 -7.34 -2.97
N GLU A 2 18.30 -6.44 -2.41
CA GLU A 2 17.07 -6.81 -1.73
C GLU A 2 16.04 -7.27 -2.77
N ASN A 3 15.45 -8.45 -2.55
CA ASN A 3 14.44 -9.03 -3.45
C ASN A 3 13.02 -8.76 -2.93
N THR A 4 12.80 -7.55 -2.40
CA THR A 4 11.49 -7.07 -1.94
C THR A 4 11.17 -5.73 -2.59
N ILE A 5 9.88 -5.44 -2.78
CA ILE A 5 9.43 -4.21 -3.44
C ILE A 5 9.90 -2.99 -2.65
N TYR A 6 9.72 -3.01 -1.31
CA TYR A 6 10.15 -1.91 -0.47
C TYR A 6 11.68 -1.74 -0.45
N GLY A 7 12.44 -2.85 -0.50
CA GLY A 7 13.90 -2.80 -0.60
C GLY A 7 14.37 -2.14 -1.89
N LEU A 8 13.78 -2.49 -3.04
CA LEU A 8 14.06 -1.83 -4.33
C LEU A 8 13.73 -0.32 -4.28
N PHE A 9 12.60 0.03 -3.64
CA PHE A 9 12.23 1.43 -3.44
C PHE A 9 13.28 2.17 -2.59
N GLN A 10 13.73 1.59 -1.47
CA GLN A 10 14.77 2.19 -0.63
C GLN A 10 16.10 2.38 -1.36
N GLU A 11 16.55 1.38 -2.12
CA GLU A 11 17.74 1.51 -2.97
C GLU A 11 17.61 2.70 -3.94
N THR A 12 16.43 2.85 -4.54
CA THR A 12 16.11 3.95 -5.46
C THR A 12 16.11 5.31 -4.75
N VAL A 13 15.50 5.41 -3.56
CA VAL A 13 15.50 6.63 -2.74
C VAL A 13 16.94 7.04 -2.38
N ASN A 14 17.78 6.08 -1.95
CA ASN A 14 19.16 6.35 -1.58
C ASN A 14 19.98 6.89 -2.75
N LYS A 15 19.71 6.41 -3.97
CA LYS A 15 20.46 6.80 -5.17
C LYS A 15 19.93 8.05 -5.84
N TYR A 16 18.61 8.27 -5.79
CA TYR A 16 17.92 9.28 -6.59
C TYR A 16 16.95 10.15 -5.79
N ARG A 17 17.27 10.47 -4.53
CA ARG A 17 16.39 11.14 -3.57
C ARG A 17 15.72 12.40 -4.13
N ASN A 18 16.47 13.21 -4.90
CA ASN A 18 15.99 14.49 -5.45
C ASN A 18 15.36 14.37 -6.84
N ASN A 19 15.35 13.18 -7.43
CA ASN A 19 14.72 12.98 -8.74
C ASN A 19 13.20 12.87 -8.58
N VAL A 20 12.48 13.23 -9.63
CA VAL A 20 11.02 13.12 -9.68
C VAL A 20 10.61 11.65 -9.70
N ALA A 21 9.81 11.24 -8.73
CA ALA A 21 9.21 9.91 -8.64
C ALA A 21 7.79 9.87 -9.21
N ILE A 22 6.99 10.91 -8.98
CA ILE A 22 5.58 10.97 -9.39
C ILE A 22 5.30 12.33 -10.04
N ILE A 23 4.52 12.29 -11.12
CA ILE A 23 3.94 13.49 -11.76
C ILE A 23 2.42 13.32 -11.73
N GLU A 24 1.73 14.22 -11.05
CA GLU A 24 0.27 14.22 -10.93
C GLU A 24 -0.29 15.64 -11.14
N ASN A 25 -1.14 15.83 -12.14
CA ASN A 25 -1.85 17.10 -12.37
C ASN A 25 -0.96 18.37 -12.27
N LYS A 26 0.22 18.37 -12.89
CA LYS A 26 1.24 19.42 -12.83
C LYS A 26 1.98 19.53 -11.49
N ARG A 27 1.72 18.68 -10.51
CA ARG A 27 2.56 18.54 -9.31
C ARG A 27 3.59 17.44 -9.54
N THR A 28 4.78 17.68 -9.07
CA THR A 28 5.86 16.68 -9.03
C THR A 28 6.15 16.33 -7.58
N MET A 29 6.45 15.07 -7.34
CA MET A 29 6.92 14.58 -6.06
C MET A 29 8.23 13.85 -6.29
N THR A 30 9.25 14.17 -5.52
CA THR A 30 10.55 13.49 -5.55
C THR A 30 10.49 12.15 -4.83
N PHE A 31 11.49 11.27 -5.07
CA PHE A 31 11.64 10.04 -4.30
C PHE A 31 11.80 10.30 -2.80
N GLY A 32 12.46 11.42 -2.43
CA GLY A 32 12.60 11.82 -1.03
C GLY A 32 11.26 12.17 -0.39
N GLU A 33 10.47 13.03 -1.03
CA GLU A 33 9.15 13.42 -0.54
C GLU A 33 8.21 12.22 -0.47
N LEU A 34 8.27 11.32 -1.45
CA LEU A 34 7.51 10.07 -1.41
C LEU A 34 7.94 9.20 -0.22
N SER A 35 9.24 9.07 0.04
CA SER A 35 9.75 8.32 1.19
C SER A 35 9.29 8.92 2.52
N ASP A 36 9.32 10.24 2.65
CA ASP A 36 8.87 10.94 3.86
C ASP A 36 7.35 10.71 4.09
N MET A 37 6.56 10.71 3.01
CA MET A 37 5.13 10.37 3.08
C MET A 37 4.89 8.90 3.46
N VAL A 38 5.65 7.98 2.91
CA VAL A 38 5.61 6.55 3.28
C VAL A 38 5.86 6.37 4.77
N ASP A 39 6.83 7.09 5.32
CA ASP A 39 7.20 7.01 6.73
C ASP A 39 6.05 7.50 7.63
N MET A 40 5.45 8.64 7.31
CA MET A 40 4.31 9.17 8.05
C MET A 40 3.11 8.21 8.05
N ILE A 41 2.81 7.60 6.89
CA ILE A 41 1.71 6.63 6.79
C ILE A 41 2.02 5.39 7.62
N ALA A 42 3.21 4.83 7.49
CA ALA A 42 3.61 3.62 8.21
C ALA A 42 3.58 3.81 9.75
N ASP A 43 3.92 5.01 10.23
CA ASP A 43 3.89 5.34 11.66
C ASP A 43 2.48 5.36 12.26
N SER A 44 1.46 5.53 11.43
CA SER A 44 0.05 5.48 11.86
C SER A 44 -0.48 4.07 12.09
N PHE A 45 0.28 3.03 11.68
CA PHE A 45 -0.21 1.66 11.74
C PHE A 45 -0.09 1.07 13.15
N PRO A 46 -1.09 0.28 13.59
CA PRO A 46 -0.98 -0.52 14.78
C PRO A 46 0.21 -1.49 14.71
N ALA A 47 0.75 -1.85 15.88
CA ALA A 47 1.77 -2.89 15.95
C ALA A 47 1.20 -4.24 15.47
N HIS A 48 2.04 -5.05 14.82
CA HIS A 48 1.68 -6.38 14.32
C HIS A 48 0.61 -6.41 13.22
N THR A 49 0.43 -5.31 12.48
CA THR A 49 -0.41 -5.28 11.28
C THR A 49 0.07 -6.33 10.27
N LYS A 50 -0.86 -7.12 9.73
CA LYS A 50 -0.58 -8.20 8.76
C LYS A 50 -1.22 -7.95 7.40
N SER A 51 -2.45 -7.43 7.38
CA SER A 51 -3.23 -7.23 6.18
C SER A 51 -3.93 -5.89 6.21
N VAL A 52 -3.79 -5.10 5.14
CA VAL A 52 -4.34 -3.74 5.03
C VAL A 52 -5.12 -3.59 3.75
N GLY A 53 -6.41 -3.24 3.86
CA GLY A 53 -7.19 -2.82 2.72
C GLY A 53 -6.72 -1.46 2.20
N ILE A 54 -6.71 -1.26 0.89
CA ILE A 54 -6.45 0.04 0.28
C ILE A 54 -7.62 0.39 -0.62
N VAL A 55 -8.43 1.38 -0.20
CA VAL A 55 -9.62 1.85 -0.92
C VAL A 55 -9.53 3.35 -1.10
N MET A 56 -8.88 3.78 -2.16
CA MET A 56 -8.63 5.20 -2.46
C MET A 56 -8.44 5.44 -3.95
N ARG A 57 -8.44 6.70 -4.35
CA ARG A 57 -8.19 7.10 -5.75
C ARG A 57 -6.74 6.83 -6.15
N HIS A 58 -6.53 6.67 -7.45
CA HIS A 58 -5.20 6.48 -8.05
C HIS A 58 -4.41 7.80 -8.03
N ARG A 59 -3.78 8.09 -6.90
CA ARG A 59 -2.99 9.29 -6.65
C ARG A 59 -1.68 8.95 -5.96
N ALA A 60 -0.84 9.96 -5.73
CA ALA A 60 0.43 9.81 -5.03
C ALA A 60 0.26 9.14 -3.65
N GLU A 61 -0.81 9.50 -2.93
CA GLU A 61 -1.16 8.95 -1.62
C GLU A 61 -1.41 7.44 -1.66
N MET A 62 -1.97 6.92 -2.77
CA MET A 62 -2.16 5.46 -2.93
C MET A 62 -0.81 4.75 -3.06
N ILE A 63 0.09 5.29 -3.86
CA ILE A 63 1.44 4.72 -4.03
C ILE A 63 2.19 4.74 -2.70
N ALA A 64 2.15 5.87 -1.98
CA ALA A 64 2.75 5.98 -0.65
C ALA A 64 2.14 4.98 0.35
N SER A 65 0.81 4.78 0.31
CA SER A 65 0.10 3.81 1.15
C SER A 65 0.52 2.38 0.88
N ILE A 66 0.64 1.99 -0.39
CA ILE A 66 1.16 0.66 -0.79
C ILE A 66 2.56 0.44 -0.22
N LEU A 67 3.46 1.41 -0.42
CA LEU A 67 4.84 1.32 0.06
C LEU A 67 4.90 1.31 1.59
N ALA A 68 4.03 2.05 2.29
CA ALA A 68 3.94 2.06 3.73
C ALA A 68 3.50 0.70 4.30
N VAL A 69 2.51 0.05 3.67
CA VAL A 69 2.10 -1.31 4.04
C VAL A 69 3.27 -2.27 3.88
N LEU A 70 3.95 -2.23 2.74
CA LEU A 70 5.10 -3.11 2.48
C LEU A 70 6.28 -2.82 3.42
N LYS A 71 6.52 -1.56 3.80
CA LYS A 71 7.54 -1.18 4.79
C LYS A 71 7.34 -1.87 6.13
N THR A 72 6.09 -2.00 6.57
CA THR A 72 5.75 -2.63 7.87
C THR A 72 5.72 -4.15 7.84
N GLY A 73 5.93 -4.75 6.68
CA GLY A 73 5.87 -6.21 6.50
C GLY A 73 4.47 -6.78 6.29
N ALA A 74 3.47 -5.92 6.23
CA ALA A 74 2.10 -6.31 5.92
C ALA A 74 1.89 -6.54 4.42
N MET A 75 0.84 -7.29 4.07
CA MET A 75 0.33 -7.36 2.71
C MET A 75 -0.81 -6.35 2.50
N TYR A 76 -1.03 -5.91 1.26
CA TYR A 76 -2.17 -5.05 0.96
C TYR A 76 -3.22 -5.74 0.08
N VAL A 77 -4.46 -5.26 0.21
CA VAL A 77 -5.62 -5.70 -0.56
C VAL A 77 -6.22 -4.48 -1.25
N PRO A 78 -5.94 -4.26 -2.55
CA PRO A 78 -6.47 -3.10 -3.25
C PRO A 78 -7.92 -3.34 -3.66
N ALA A 79 -8.76 -2.33 -3.49
CA ALA A 79 -10.12 -2.31 -4.02
C ALA A 79 -10.48 -0.93 -4.58
N GLU A 80 -11.14 -0.92 -5.74
CA GLU A 80 -11.61 0.31 -6.35
C GLU A 80 -12.74 0.93 -5.51
N PRO A 81 -12.70 2.24 -5.21
CA PRO A 81 -13.78 2.91 -4.49
C PRO A 81 -15.13 2.86 -5.21
N THR A 82 -15.11 2.59 -6.52
CA THR A 82 -16.29 2.45 -7.36
C THR A 82 -16.97 1.08 -7.22
N PHE A 83 -16.32 0.10 -6.61
CA PHE A 83 -16.93 -1.21 -6.39
C PHE A 83 -18.16 -1.11 -5.48
N PRO A 84 -19.15 -2.00 -5.66
CA PRO A 84 -20.24 -2.13 -4.70
C PRO A 84 -19.71 -2.37 -3.28
N THR A 85 -20.30 -1.73 -2.29
CA THR A 85 -19.91 -1.82 -0.88
C THR A 85 -19.76 -3.27 -0.39
N GLY A 86 -20.75 -4.12 -0.67
CA GLY A 86 -20.71 -5.54 -0.29
C GLY A 86 -19.55 -6.31 -0.92
N ARG A 87 -19.05 -5.89 -2.10
CA ARG A 87 -17.86 -6.50 -2.70
C ARG A 87 -16.60 -6.09 -1.95
N ILE A 88 -16.49 -4.83 -1.56
CA ILE A 88 -15.35 -4.33 -0.80
C ILE A 88 -15.29 -5.05 0.55
N HIS A 89 -16.42 -5.12 1.28
CA HIS A 89 -16.49 -5.82 2.56
C HIS A 89 -16.06 -7.29 2.42
N TYR A 90 -16.63 -8.00 1.44
CA TYR A 90 -16.24 -9.38 1.18
C TYR A 90 -14.73 -9.56 0.97
N MET A 91 -14.10 -8.67 0.19
CA MET A 91 -12.65 -8.74 -0.07
C MET A 91 -11.83 -8.49 1.20
N MET A 92 -12.25 -7.54 2.03
CA MET A 92 -11.57 -7.21 3.29
C MET A 92 -11.73 -8.32 4.33
N ASP A 93 -12.93 -8.88 4.46
CA ASP A 93 -13.23 -9.99 5.39
C ASP A 93 -12.48 -11.27 5.00
N GLU A 94 -12.50 -11.63 3.71
CA GLU A 94 -11.82 -12.83 3.19
C GLU A 94 -10.29 -12.75 3.36
N ALA A 95 -9.75 -11.53 3.28
CA ALA A 95 -8.31 -11.29 3.47
C ALA A 95 -7.91 -11.04 4.93
N GLU A 96 -8.84 -11.17 5.87
CA GLU A 96 -8.64 -10.90 7.30
C GLU A 96 -7.97 -9.53 7.54
N GLY A 97 -8.50 -8.49 6.88
CA GLY A 97 -7.94 -7.13 6.92
C GLY A 97 -7.96 -6.53 8.33
N ASP A 98 -6.81 -6.13 8.84
CA ASP A 98 -6.68 -5.48 10.17
C ASP A 98 -7.37 -4.11 10.20
N PHE A 99 -7.27 -3.37 9.08
CA PHE A 99 -7.92 -2.07 8.84
C PHE A 99 -7.89 -1.72 7.36
N VAL A 100 -8.55 -0.61 7.00
CA VAL A 100 -8.56 -0.07 5.65
C VAL A 100 -7.94 1.32 5.62
N LEU A 101 -6.94 1.52 4.76
CA LEU A 101 -6.47 2.84 4.35
C LEU A 101 -7.42 3.40 3.31
N THR A 102 -7.95 4.58 3.56
CA THR A 102 -8.93 5.21 2.69
C THR A 102 -8.86 6.73 2.73
N GLU A 103 -9.67 7.38 1.93
CA GLU A 103 -9.93 8.82 1.98
C GLU A 103 -11.26 9.07 2.71
N MET A 104 -11.38 10.20 3.42
CA MET A 104 -12.56 10.56 4.21
C MET A 104 -13.86 10.47 3.39
N GLN A 105 -13.82 10.82 2.10
CA GLN A 105 -14.98 10.76 1.22
C GLN A 105 -15.54 9.35 1.01
N PHE A 106 -14.77 8.30 1.28
CA PHE A 106 -15.21 6.91 1.14
C PHE A 106 -15.55 6.25 2.48
N ALA A 107 -15.43 6.98 3.58
CA ALA A 107 -15.61 6.46 4.94
C ALA A 107 -16.94 5.71 5.13
N SER A 108 -18.03 6.25 4.62
CA SER A 108 -19.38 5.65 4.75
C SER A 108 -19.54 4.31 4.04
N LYS A 109 -18.68 4.00 3.07
CA LYS A 109 -18.67 2.70 2.38
C LYS A 109 -17.96 1.60 3.18
N LEU A 110 -17.24 1.98 4.22
CA LEU A 110 -16.29 1.12 4.94
C LEU A 110 -16.60 1.10 6.45
N ASP A 111 -17.84 1.43 6.82
CA ASP A 111 -18.30 1.60 8.21
C ASP A 111 -18.18 0.33 9.07
N GLN A 112 -18.12 -0.85 8.44
CA GLN A 112 -17.90 -2.13 9.12
C GLN A 112 -16.42 -2.43 9.43
N HIS A 113 -15.48 -1.66 8.88
CA HIS A 113 -14.05 -1.87 9.07
C HIS A 113 -13.41 -0.72 9.83
N LYS A 114 -12.36 -1.02 10.59
CA LYS A 114 -11.50 0.01 11.16
C LYS A 114 -10.83 0.77 10.01
N GLN A 115 -10.83 2.09 10.08
CA GLN A 115 -10.35 2.95 9.01
C GLN A 115 -9.20 3.83 9.49
N ILE A 116 -8.21 4.06 8.61
CA ILE A 116 -7.18 5.08 8.74
C ILE A 116 -7.25 5.97 7.49
N TYR A 117 -7.32 7.29 7.69
CA TYR A 117 -7.52 8.24 6.59
C TYR A 117 -6.19 8.80 6.10
N SER A 118 -5.92 8.64 4.82
CA SER A 118 -4.70 9.16 4.19
C SER A 118 -4.72 10.68 3.99
N ASP A 119 -5.91 11.28 3.95
CA ASP A 119 -6.10 12.71 3.67
C ASP A 119 -6.28 13.61 4.91
N CYS A 120 -6.48 13.04 6.09
CA CYS A 120 -6.73 13.79 7.33
C CYS A 120 -5.74 13.49 8.46
N SER A 121 -5.48 12.23 8.73
CA SER A 121 -4.77 11.81 9.95
C SER A 121 -3.25 11.80 9.79
N ILE A 122 -2.77 11.74 8.57
CA ILE A 122 -1.35 11.55 8.25
C ILE A 122 -0.60 12.87 8.21
N CYS A 123 -1.30 13.97 7.89
CA CYS A 123 -0.68 15.30 7.78
C CYS A 123 -0.26 15.92 9.13
N THR A 124 -0.59 15.30 10.26
CA THR A 124 -0.30 15.86 11.60
C THR A 124 0.84 15.17 12.34
N ALA A 125 1.33 14.04 11.84
CA ALA A 125 2.51 13.39 12.40
C ALA A 125 3.79 14.11 11.99
N ALA A 126 4.64 14.44 12.96
CA ALA A 126 5.94 15.04 12.68
C ALA A 126 6.80 14.09 11.84
N PRO A 127 7.48 14.56 10.78
CA PRO A 127 8.34 13.70 9.98
C PRO A 127 9.47 13.11 10.83
N GLY A 128 9.62 11.79 10.79
CA GLY A 128 10.90 11.19 11.09
C GLY A 128 11.10 10.58 12.45
N SER A 129 10.37 9.49 12.78
CA SER A 129 10.93 8.54 13.73
C SER A 129 10.48 7.10 13.52
N SER A 130 9.99 6.70 12.35
CA SER A 130 9.68 5.29 12.14
C SER A 130 10.96 4.47 12.02
N THR A 131 11.39 3.94 13.15
CA THR A 131 12.43 2.90 13.23
C THR A 131 11.87 1.50 12.92
N ARG A 132 10.58 1.39 12.59
CA ARG A 132 9.91 0.12 12.32
C ARG A 132 10.10 -0.32 10.87
N ILE A 133 11.30 -0.74 10.52
CA ILE A 133 11.53 -1.46 9.28
C ILE A 133 11.40 -2.94 9.59
N TYR A 134 10.32 -3.56 9.11
CA TYR A 134 10.23 -5.01 9.10
C TYR A 134 11.10 -5.53 7.96
N LYS A 135 12.01 -6.45 8.28
CA LYS A 135 12.87 -7.08 7.26
C LYS A 135 12.04 -8.11 6.49
N GLN A 136 11.32 -7.63 5.46
CA GLN A 136 10.55 -8.51 4.56
C GLN A 136 11.46 -9.53 3.88
N LYS A 137 10.91 -10.71 3.66
CA LYS A 137 11.53 -11.77 2.86
C LYS A 137 10.90 -11.80 1.46
N PRO A 138 11.62 -12.30 0.45
CA PRO A 138 11.05 -12.47 -0.89
C PRO A 138 9.78 -13.32 -0.94
N GLU A 139 9.64 -14.26 -0.01
CA GLU A 139 8.50 -15.18 0.11
C GLU A 139 7.28 -14.56 0.79
N ASP A 140 7.45 -13.45 1.52
CA ASP A 140 6.34 -12.78 2.19
C ASP A 140 5.36 -12.24 1.15
N LEU A 141 4.07 -12.30 1.47
CA LEU A 141 3.03 -11.77 0.61
C LEU A 141 3.19 -10.26 0.46
N ALA A 142 3.11 -9.79 -0.78
CA ALA A 142 3.03 -8.36 -1.08
C ALA A 142 1.57 -7.92 -1.13
N TYR A 143 0.72 -8.65 -1.87
CA TYR A 143 -0.69 -8.31 -2.00
C TYR A 143 -1.56 -9.51 -2.36
N VAL A 144 -2.87 -9.31 -2.17
CA VAL A 144 -3.93 -10.20 -2.67
C VAL A 144 -4.80 -9.42 -3.64
N LEU A 145 -4.84 -9.86 -4.90
CA LEU A 145 -5.67 -9.24 -5.94
C LEU A 145 -6.93 -10.10 -6.18
N TYR A 146 -8.10 -9.49 -6.04
CA TYR A 146 -9.37 -10.17 -6.27
C TYR A 146 -9.83 -10.04 -7.73
N THR A 147 -9.99 -11.19 -8.37
CA THR A 147 -10.51 -11.29 -9.74
C THR A 147 -11.96 -11.77 -9.75
N SER A 148 -12.70 -11.48 -10.83
CA SER A 148 -14.04 -12.02 -11.03
C SER A 148 -13.97 -13.54 -11.21
N GLY A 149 -14.42 -14.29 -10.20
CA GLY A 149 -14.48 -15.75 -10.29
C GLY A 149 -15.62 -16.21 -11.22
N THR A 150 -15.42 -17.34 -11.89
CA THR A 150 -16.45 -18.00 -12.72
C THR A 150 -17.70 -18.42 -11.93
N THR A 151 -17.60 -18.49 -10.60
CA THR A 151 -18.68 -18.85 -9.67
C THR A 151 -19.45 -17.64 -9.12
N GLY A 152 -19.21 -16.42 -9.64
CA GLY A 152 -19.87 -15.19 -9.21
C GLY A 152 -19.28 -14.53 -7.95
N ARG A 153 -18.43 -15.23 -7.18
CA ARG A 153 -17.69 -14.64 -6.05
C ARG A 153 -16.26 -14.27 -6.46
N PRO A 154 -15.73 -13.12 -6.03
CA PRO A 154 -14.34 -12.78 -6.27
C PRO A 154 -13.40 -13.84 -5.66
N LYS A 155 -12.31 -14.16 -6.37
CA LYS A 155 -11.25 -15.05 -5.88
C LYS A 155 -9.98 -14.25 -5.66
N GLY A 156 -9.39 -14.37 -4.47
CA GLY A 156 -8.11 -13.76 -4.13
C GLY A 156 -6.93 -14.51 -4.74
N VAL A 157 -6.06 -13.80 -5.42
CA VAL A 157 -4.77 -14.29 -5.93
C VAL A 157 -3.66 -13.65 -5.11
N SER A 158 -2.96 -14.49 -4.35
CA SER A 158 -1.84 -14.07 -3.51
C SER A 158 -0.56 -13.91 -4.34
N VAL A 159 0.13 -12.77 -4.17
CA VAL A 159 1.37 -12.45 -4.89
C VAL A 159 2.45 -12.11 -3.86
N THR A 160 3.62 -12.76 -4.00
CA THR A 160 4.77 -12.53 -3.12
C THR A 160 5.64 -11.37 -3.61
N ASN A 161 6.49 -10.84 -2.72
CA ASN A 161 7.51 -9.87 -3.10
C ASN A 161 8.40 -10.39 -4.24
N ARG A 162 8.79 -11.67 -4.19
CA ARG A 162 9.59 -12.32 -5.25
C ARG A 162 8.93 -12.23 -6.62
N ASN A 163 7.62 -12.51 -6.69
CA ASN A 163 6.89 -12.47 -7.95
C ASN A 163 6.95 -11.08 -8.58
N VAL A 164 6.69 -10.03 -7.77
CA VAL A 164 6.70 -8.64 -8.26
C VAL A 164 8.11 -8.20 -8.65
N CYS A 165 9.12 -8.47 -7.83
CA CYS A 165 10.50 -8.11 -8.14
C CYS A 165 11.01 -8.79 -9.41
N HIS A 166 10.63 -10.06 -9.63
CA HIS A 166 10.96 -10.76 -10.87
C HIS A 166 10.31 -10.10 -12.09
N TYR A 167 9.03 -9.71 -11.96
CA TYR A 167 8.32 -9.01 -13.01
C TYR A 167 8.97 -7.65 -13.33
N VAL A 168 9.24 -6.82 -12.31
CA VAL A 168 9.88 -5.49 -12.49
C VAL A 168 11.22 -5.62 -13.20
N ARG A 169 12.08 -6.55 -12.80
CA ARG A 169 13.40 -6.77 -13.41
C ARG A 169 13.32 -7.25 -14.87
N ALA A 170 12.25 -7.88 -15.28
CA ALA A 170 12.08 -8.28 -16.67
C ALA A 170 11.92 -7.09 -17.62
N PHE A 171 11.62 -5.88 -17.10
CA PHE A 171 11.55 -4.64 -17.89
C PHE A 171 12.80 -3.77 -17.79
N GLU A 172 13.80 -4.17 -17.01
CA GLU A 172 15.08 -3.43 -16.90
C GLU A 172 16.10 -3.84 -17.99
N ASN A 173 15.77 -4.83 -18.86
CA ASN A 173 16.65 -5.34 -19.91
C ASN A 173 16.24 -4.83 -21.30
#